data_cc0e3bcbe2118995bf0c2eff7e806e31
#
_entry.id   cc0e3bcbe2118995bf0c2eff7e806e31
#
_cell.length_a   1.000
_cell.length_b   1.000
_cell.length_c   1.000
_cell.angle_alpha   90.00
_cell.angle_beta   90.00
_cell.angle_gamma   90.00
#
_symmetry.space_group_name_H-M   'P 1'
#
loop_
_entity.id
_entity.type
_entity.pdbx_description
1 polymer ?
#
loop_
_entity_poly.entity_id
_entity_poly.type
_entity_poly.pdbx_seq_one_letter_code
_entity_poly.pdbx_strand_id
1 'polypeptide(L)'
;MVDKDCRVSFEGKGATIGQLKSVMSNIMCHITDEAIHETFENTRPYIVCRSGHCGIQKYAQTWAGDNLTCWDSLKYNIATILGMGLSGVANQGCDIGGFFGPAPEAELLVRWIQNGIFQPRFSIHSTNTDNTVTEPWMYSGCTGYIRSAILLRYRLFPYLYSLMERAHTTGLPIMEPMCYAFQNDPACYEDGINFMFGDSLLVANVVEKGAKIRSVYLPEGSAFYDFYTRERI
;
A
#
# COMPACT_ATOMS: atom_id res chain seq x y z
N MET A 1 1.29 -18.49 20.93
CA MET A 1 0.61 -19.01 19.71
C MET A 1 -0.61 -19.77 20.20
N VAL A 2 -1.80 -19.47 19.69
CA VAL A 2 -3.03 -20.18 20.14
C VAL A 2 -3.06 -21.54 19.48
N ASP A 3 -3.42 -22.58 20.27
CA ASP A 3 -3.55 -23.94 19.74
C ASP A 3 -4.66 -24.00 18.68
N LYS A 4 -4.31 -24.52 17.48
CA LYS A 4 -5.23 -24.66 16.34
C LYS A 4 -6.44 -25.55 16.64
N ASP A 5 -6.30 -26.50 17.56
CA ASP A 5 -7.32 -27.46 17.95
C ASP A 5 -8.21 -26.97 19.11
N CYS A 6 -7.93 -25.78 19.65
CA CYS A 6 -8.76 -25.12 20.64
C CYS A 6 -10.18 -24.94 20.10
N ARG A 7 -11.16 -25.42 20.86
CA ARG A 7 -12.59 -25.36 20.47
C ARG A 7 -13.16 -23.98 20.75
N VAL A 8 -13.94 -23.51 19.82
CA VAL A 8 -14.65 -22.23 19.87
C VAL A 8 -16.08 -22.39 19.38
N SER A 9 -16.93 -21.44 19.68
CA SER A 9 -18.27 -21.34 19.08
C SER A 9 -18.25 -20.27 17.99
N PHE A 10 -18.81 -20.56 16.84
CA PHE A 10 -19.03 -19.62 15.76
C PHE A 10 -20.47 -19.75 15.27
N GLU A 11 -21.24 -18.68 15.42
CA GLU A 11 -22.69 -18.65 15.12
C GLU A 11 -23.48 -19.81 15.74
N GLY A 12 -23.15 -20.14 17.00
CA GLY A 12 -23.78 -21.24 17.73
C GLY A 12 -23.33 -22.63 17.34
N LYS A 13 -22.39 -22.75 16.40
CA LYS A 13 -21.83 -24.03 15.98
C LYS A 13 -20.42 -24.23 16.54
N GLY A 14 -20.10 -25.48 16.91
CA GLY A 14 -18.75 -25.82 17.33
C GLY A 14 -17.76 -25.71 16.17
N ALA A 15 -16.62 -25.09 16.42
CA ALA A 15 -15.51 -24.98 15.48
C ALA A 15 -14.17 -25.05 16.23
N THR A 16 -13.07 -25.07 15.50
CA THR A 16 -11.72 -24.92 16.07
C THR A 16 -11.08 -23.61 15.62
N ILE A 17 -10.11 -23.11 16.37
CA ILE A 17 -9.30 -21.95 15.97
C ILE A 17 -8.65 -22.18 14.61
N GLY A 18 -8.20 -23.41 14.31
CA GLY A 18 -7.63 -23.77 13.01
C GLY A 18 -8.60 -23.53 11.85
N GLN A 19 -9.88 -23.82 12.04
CA GLN A 19 -10.94 -23.58 11.04
C GLN A 19 -11.28 -22.11 10.88
N LEU A 20 -11.25 -21.33 11.97
CA LEU A 20 -11.66 -19.92 11.97
C LEU A 20 -10.51 -18.92 11.80
N LYS A 21 -9.26 -19.37 11.85
CA LYS A 21 -8.08 -18.50 11.85
C LYS A 21 -8.12 -17.45 10.72
N SER A 22 -8.50 -17.88 9.52
CA SER A 22 -8.53 -16.99 8.35
C SER A 22 -9.58 -15.89 8.44
N VAL A 23 -10.69 -16.12 9.15
CA VAL A 23 -11.78 -15.15 9.27
C VAL A 23 -11.80 -14.38 10.59
N MET A 24 -10.94 -14.75 11.56
CA MET A 24 -10.91 -14.09 12.88
C MET A 24 -10.72 -12.58 12.78
N SER A 25 -9.75 -12.12 11.96
CA SER A 25 -9.48 -10.70 11.80
C SER A 25 -10.66 -9.95 11.18
N ASN A 26 -11.36 -10.59 10.24
CA ASN A 26 -12.57 -10.01 9.63
C ASN A 26 -13.67 -9.83 10.68
N ILE A 27 -13.87 -10.84 11.55
CA ILE A 27 -14.86 -10.79 12.64
C ILE A 27 -14.48 -9.70 13.65
N MET A 28 -13.21 -9.61 14.04
CA MET A 28 -12.73 -8.56 14.94
C MET A 28 -12.97 -7.17 14.37
N CYS A 29 -12.66 -6.96 13.07
CA CYS A 29 -12.89 -5.70 12.41
C CYS A 29 -14.37 -5.37 12.28
N HIS A 30 -15.22 -6.38 12.01
CA HIS A 30 -16.68 -6.21 11.96
C HIS A 30 -17.24 -5.75 13.31
N ILE A 31 -16.88 -6.44 14.40
CA ILE A 31 -17.31 -6.06 15.75
C ILE A 31 -16.82 -4.65 16.13
N THR A 32 -15.60 -4.30 15.73
CA THR A 32 -15.05 -2.95 15.95
C THR A 32 -15.84 -1.90 15.16
N ASP A 33 -16.19 -2.20 13.93
CA ASP A 33 -16.99 -1.32 13.07
C ASP A 33 -18.38 -1.08 13.67
N GLU A 34 -19.07 -2.14 14.09
CA GLU A 34 -20.37 -2.05 14.78
C GLU A 34 -20.27 -1.20 16.06
N ALA A 35 -19.28 -1.46 16.92
CA ALA A 35 -19.09 -0.72 18.16
C ALA A 35 -18.83 0.78 17.93
N ILE A 36 -18.08 1.13 16.86
CA ILE A 36 -17.85 2.54 16.51
C ILE A 36 -19.15 3.20 16.05
N HIS A 37 -19.94 2.53 15.21
CA HIS A 37 -21.21 3.07 14.73
C HIS A 37 -22.25 3.21 15.85
N GLU A 38 -22.29 2.27 16.80
CA GLU A 38 -23.17 2.35 17.98
C GLU A 38 -22.78 3.49 18.94
N THR A 39 -21.46 3.78 19.03
CA THR A 39 -20.95 4.78 19.99
C THR A 39 -20.93 6.19 19.43
N PHE A 40 -20.61 6.33 18.14
CA PHE A 40 -20.38 7.62 17.49
C PHE A 40 -21.29 7.77 16.27
N GLU A 41 -22.42 8.45 16.44
CA GLU A 41 -23.32 8.76 15.33
C GLU A 41 -22.62 9.57 14.23
N ASN A 42 -22.87 9.20 12.98
CA ASN A 42 -22.35 9.87 11.79
C ASN A 42 -20.81 9.92 11.67
N THR A 43 -20.10 9.06 12.39
CA THR A 43 -18.64 8.94 12.30
C THR A 43 -18.26 7.80 11.37
N ARG A 44 -17.39 8.08 10.38
CA ARG A 44 -16.81 7.04 9.54
C ARG A 44 -15.72 6.31 10.31
N PRO A 45 -15.83 4.99 10.52
CA PRO A 45 -14.80 4.21 11.19
C PRO A 45 -13.46 4.27 10.44
N TYR A 46 -12.37 4.29 11.18
CA TYR A 46 -11.02 4.12 10.66
C TYR A 46 -10.35 2.96 11.38
N ILE A 47 -10.41 1.81 10.75
CA ILE A 47 -9.89 0.54 11.28
C ILE A 47 -8.69 0.13 10.43
N VAL A 48 -7.59 -0.24 11.08
CA VAL A 48 -6.39 -0.77 10.45
C VAL A 48 -6.12 -2.16 10.99
N CYS A 49 -5.98 -3.14 10.10
CA CYS A 49 -5.74 -4.52 10.49
C CYS A 49 -4.61 -5.15 9.66
N ARG A 50 -3.66 -5.81 10.34
CA ARG A 50 -2.53 -6.49 9.67
C ARG A 50 -2.94 -7.77 8.96
N SER A 51 -3.97 -8.42 9.44
CA SER A 51 -4.43 -9.72 8.95
C SER A 51 -5.83 -9.59 8.37
N GLY A 52 -6.15 -10.44 7.44
CA GLY A 52 -7.49 -10.49 6.89
C GLY A 52 -7.64 -11.61 5.87
N HIS A 53 -8.88 -11.86 5.51
CA HIS A 53 -9.29 -12.74 4.44
C HIS A 53 -10.19 -11.94 3.48
N CYS A 54 -10.65 -12.56 2.40
CA CYS A 54 -11.67 -11.95 1.52
C CYS A 54 -12.81 -11.36 2.37
N GLY A 55 -13.19 -10.11 2.12
CA GLY A 55 -14.16 -9.36 2.90
C GLY A 55 -13.59 -8.39 3.92
N ILE A 56 -12.27 -8.46 4.24
CA ILE A 56 -11.64 -7.51 5.17
C ILE A 56 -11.72 -6.06 4.65
N GLN A 57 -11.69 -5.87 3.34
CA GLN A 57 -11.79 -4.57 2.68
C GLN A 57 -13.07 -3.81 3.02
N LYS A 58 -14.11 -4.51 3.48
CA LYS A 58 -15.37 -3.90 3.92
C LYS A 58 -15.19 -3.07 5.20
N TYR A 59 -14.25 -3.47 6.06
CA TYR A 59 -14.13 -2.92 7.40
C TYR A 59 -12.81 -2.19 7.64
N ALA A 60 -11.72 -2.63 7.02
CA ALA A 60 -10.39 -2.18 7.42
C ALA A 60 -9.47 -1.86 6.24
N GLN A 61 -8.59 -0.90 6.49
CA GLN A 61 -7.35 -0.71 5.75
C GLN A 61 -6.34 -1.75 6.22
N THR A 62 -5.52 -2.27 5.31
CA THR A 62 -4.46 -3.23 5.66
C THR A 62 -3.07 -2.67 5.34
N TRP A 63 -2.02 -3.37 5.76
CA TRP A 63 -0.64 -3.08 5.36
C TRP A 63 0.20 -4.36 5.24
N ALA A 64 1.34 -4.25 4.58
CA ALA A 64 2.21 -5.39 4.23
C ALA A 64 2.97 -5.99 5.43
N GLY A 65 2.75 -5.54 6.66
CA GLY A 65 3.39 -6.06 7.87
C GLY A 65 4.81 -5.53 8.09
N ASP A 66 5.56 -6.25 8.90
CA ASP A 66 6.88 -5.86 9.41
C ASP A 66 7.96 -6.20 8.37
N ASN A 67 8.31 -5.25 7.54
CA ASN A 67 9.31 -5.44 6.49
C ASN A 67 10.71 -5.04 6.96
N LEU A 68 11.72 -5.79 6.52
CA LEU A 68 13.11 -5.43 6.74
C LEU A 68 13.47 -4.15 5.98
N THR A 69 14.29 -3.30 6.58
CA THR A 69 14.82 -2.09 5.95
C THR A 69 15.88 -2.44 4.90
N CYS A 70 15.47 -2.66 3.67
CA CYS A 70 16.35 -2.93 2.53
C CYS A 70 15.67 -2.67 1.19
N TRP A 71 16.46 -2.59 0.12
CA TRP A 71 15.97 -2.35 -1.25
C TRP A 71 15.05 -3.46 -1.77
N ASP A 72 15.33 -4.71 -1.41
CA ASP A 72 14.49 -5.83 -1.81
C ASP A 72 13.09 -5.76 -1.19
N SER A 73 12.99 -5.29 0.05
CA SER A 73 11.70 -5.06 0.69
C SER A 73 10.90 -3.95 0.02
N LEU A 74 11.56 -2.88 -0.46
CA LEU A 74 10.89 -1.85 -1.27
C LEU A 74 10.26 -2.46 -2.52
N LYS A 75 11.02 -3.28 -3.27
CA LYS A 75 10.51 -3.97 -4.48
C LYS A 75 9.37 -4.93 -4.13
N TYR A 76 9.57 -5.76 -3.11
CA TYR A 76 8.59 -6.74 -2.66
C TYR A 76 7.27 -6.09 -2.22
N ASN A 77 7.35 -4.96 -1.53
CA ASN A 77 6.16 -4.24 -1.09
C ASN A 77 5.33 -3.71 -2.25
N ILE A 78 5.96 -3.22 -3.33
CA ILE A 78 5.23 -2.78 -4.52
C ILE A 78 4.40 -3.95 -5.06
N ALA A 79 5.05 -5.09 -5.32
CA ALA A 79 4.37 -6.28 -5.84
C ALA A 79 3.26 -6.80 -4.90
N THR A 80 3.51 -6.78 -3.58
CA THR A 80 2.52 -7.18 -2.56
C THR A 80 1.28 -6.29 -2.60
N ILE A 81 1.46 -4.97 -2.64
CA ILE A 81 0.35 -4.01 -2.65
C ILE A 81 -0.46 -4.14 -3.95
N LEU A 82 0.22 -4.31 -5.09
CA LEU A 82 -0.44 -4.56 -6.37
C LEU A 82 -1.27 -5.86 -6.34
N GLY A 83 -0.70 -6.95 -5.81
CA GLY A 83 -1.39 -8.23 -5.67
C GLY A 83 -2.58 -8.16 -4.71
N MET A 84 -2.48 -7.41 -3.61
CA MET A 84 -3.59 -7.17 -2.69
C MET A 84 -4.70 -6.36 -3.37
N GLY A 85 -4.36 -5.35 -4.17
CA GLY A 85 -5.32 -4.59 -4.97
C GLY A 85 -6.12 -5.48 -5.92
N LEU A 86 -5.45 -6.39 -6.65
CA LEU A 86 -6.08 -7.38 -7.51
C LEU A 86 -6.95 -8.38 -6.73
N SER A 87 -6.66 -8.60 -5.46
CA SER A 87 -7.44 -9.46 -4.57
C SER A 87 -8.64 -8.74 -3.93
N GLY A 88 -8.94 -7.52 -4.35
CA GLY A 88 -10.05 -6.70 -3.84
C GLY A 88 -9.72 -5.90 -2.57
N VAL A 89 -8.47 -5.95 -2.08
CA VAL A 89 -8.01 -5.16 -0.94
C VAL A 89 -7.27 -3.91 -1.45
N ALA A 90 -8.03 -2.98 -2.00
CA ALA A 90 -7.49 -1.79 -2.65
C ALA A 90 -6.84 -0.80 -1.68
N ASN A 91 -7.32 -0.71 -0.42
CA ASN A 91 -6.81 0.21 0.58
C ASN A 91 -5.66 -0.42 1.38
N GLN A 92 -4.49 -0.44 0.77
CA GLN A 92 -3.29 -1.12 1.24
C GLN A 92 -2.07 -0.19 1.21
N GLY A 93 -1.04 -0.51 1.98
CA GLY A 93 0.26 0.15 1.98
C GLY A 93 1.31 -0.65 2.74
N CYS A 94 2.47 -0.07 2.95
CA CYS A 94 3.54 -0.66 3.75
C CYS A 94 4.07 0.34 4.77
N ASP A 95 4.95 -0.11 5.65
CA ASP A 95 5.73 0.75 6.52
C ASP A 95 6.90 1.33 5.72
N ILE A 96 6.79 2.61 5.40
CA ILE A 96 7.70 3.32 4.50
C ILE A 96 9.03 3.53 5.19
N GLY A 97 10.10 3.11 4.52
CA GLY A 97 11.46 3.12 5.07
C GLY A 97 11.87 1.76 5.66
N GLY A 98 10.94 0.82 5.77
CA GLY A 98 11.10 -0.46 6.45
C GLY A 98 10.72 -0.38 7.93
N PHE A 99 10.19 -1.49 8.47
CA PHE A 99 9.74 -1.53 9.86
C PHE A 99 10.88 -1.90 10.81
N PHE A 100 11.65 -2.92 10.51
CA PHE A 100 12.73 -3.39 11.40
C PHE A 100 14.06 -3.57 10.66
N GLY A 101 15.15 -3.61 11.42
CA GLY A 101 16.51 -3.63 10.90
C GLY A 101 17.24 -2.33 11.23
N PRO A 102 18.34 -2.00 10.55
CA PRO A 102 19.00 -0.72 10.73
C PRO A 102 18.11 0.43 10.21
N ALA A 103 18.35 1.64 10.70
CA ALA A 103 17.72 2.82 10.09
C ALA A 103 18.05 2.87 8.58
N PRO A 104 17.09 3.23 7.71
CA PRO A 104 17.34 3.27 6.27
C PRO A 104 18.42 4.29 5.92
N GLU A 105 19.25 3.98 4.94
CA GLU A 105 20.10 4.99 4.33
C GLU A 105 19.25 6.07 3.63
N ALA A 106 19.78 7.26 3.51
CA ALA A 106 19.04 8.43 3.03
C ALA A 106 18.39 8.21 1.64
N GLU A 107 19.11 7.57 0.70
CA GLU A 107 18.57 7.29 -0.64
C GLU A 107 17.42 6.30 -0.57
N LEU A 108 17.56 5.21 0.19
CA LEU A 108 16.49 4.23 0.35
C LEU A 108 15.21 4.87 0.92
N LEU A 109 15.35 5.68 1.97
CA LEU A 109 14.21 6.37 2.56
C LEU A 109 13.52 7.30 1.55
N VAL A 110 14.29 8.11 0.81
CA VAL A 110 13.76 9.02 -0.20
C VAL A 110 13.01 8.25 -1.29
N ARG A 111 13.60 7.17 -1.82
CA ARG A 111 12.95 6.34 -2.86
C ARG A 111 11.70 5.64 -2.35
N TRP A 112 11.74 5.17 -1.12
CA TRP A 112 10.56 4.54 -0.51
C TRP A 112 9.42 5.54 -0.29
N ILE A 113 9.74 6.75 0.17
CA ILE A 113 8.76 7.84 0.27
C ILE A 113 8.21 8.21 -1.11
N GLN A 114 9.07 8.35 -2.14
CA GLN A 114 8.63 8.65 -3.51
C GLN A 114 7.68 7.60 -4.08
N ASN A 115 7.87 6.33 -3.76
CA ASN A 115 6.89 5.28 -4.06
C ASN A 115 5.66 5.40 -3.16
N GLY A 116 5.87 5.54 -1.85
CA GLY A 116 4.84 5.52 -0.83
C GLY A 116 3.76 6.58 -1.00
N ILE A 117 4.09 7.75 -1.57
CA ILE A 117 3.10 8.81 -1.79
C ILE A 117 1.93 8.40 -2.70
N PHE A 118 2.10 7.34 -3.49
CA PHE A 118 1.05 6.77 -4.34
C PHE A 118 0.32 5.60 -3.68
N GLN A 119 0.80 5.10 -2.53
CA GLN A 119 0.11 4.05 -1.81
C GLN A 119 -1.13 4.62 -1.10
N PRO A 120 -2.27 3.91 -1.09
CA PRO A 120 -3.46 4.33 -0.34
C PRO A 120 -3.14 4.62 1.12
N ARG A 121 -2.50 3.67 1.83
CA ARG A 121 -1.94 3.91 3.16
C ARG A 121 -0.50 4.44 3.03
N PHE A 122 -0.28 5.66 3.52
CA PHE A 122 1.05 6.26 3.62
C PHE A 122 1.43 6.38 5.10
N SER A 123 2.40 5.60 5.54
CA SER A 123 2.85 5.62 6.94
C SER A 123 4.35 5.38 7.00
N ILE A 124 5.10 6.36 7.51
CA ILE A 124 6.49 6.18 7.90
C ILE A 124 6.44 5.62 9.32
N HIS A 125 6.81 4.36 9.47
CA HIS A 125 6.67 3.63 10.73
C HIS A 125 7.76 2.58 10.86
N SER A 126 8.45 2.57 12.00
CA SER A 126 9.57 1.66 12.22
C SER A 126 9.79 1.35 13.70
N THR A 127 10.48 0.24 13.95
CA THR A 127 11.20 -0.05 15.17
C THR A 127 12.60 -0.56 14.78
N ASN A 128 13.60 0.32 14.83
CA ASN A 128 14.95 -0.02 14.39
C ASN A 128 15.64 -0.92 15.43
N THR A 129 16.63 -1.70 15.00
CA THR A 129 17.35 -2.64 15.89
C THR A 129 18.13 -1.97 17.02
N ASP A 130 18.43 -0.70 16.91
CA ASP A 130 19.05 0.14 17.93
C ASP A 130 18.06 0.86 18.85
N ASN A 131 16.76 0.49 18.79
CA ASN A 131 15.65 1.12 19.49
C ASN A 131 15.39 2.58 19.10
N THR A 132 15.86 3.02 17.93
CA THR A 132 15.48 4.30 17.33
C THR A 132 14.25 4.14 16.45
N VAL A 133 13.76 5.25 15.91
CA VAL A 133 12.69 5.32 14.91
C VAL A 133 13.20 6.05 13.68
N THR A 134 12.50 5.89 12.57
CA THR A 134 12.80 6.58 11.32
C THR A 134 11.84 7.71 11.12
N GLU A 135 12.36 8.94 11.12
CA GLU A 135 11.55 10.14 10.94
C GLU A 135 12.14 11.05 9.84
N PRO A 136 11.30 11.69 9.01
CA PRO A 136 11.76 12.50 7.88
C PRO A 136 12.76 13.60 8.24
N TRP A 137 12.60 14.23 9.40
CA TRP A 137 13.45 15.32 9.86
C TRP A 137 14.84 14.88 10.35
N MET A 138 15.03 13.60 10.59
CA MET A 138 16.33 13.03 10.97
C MET A 138 17.34 13.01 9.81
N TYR A 139 16.86 13.23 8.59
CA TYR A 139 17.64 13.16 7.35
C TYR A 139 17.87 14.56 6.75
N SER A 140 18.58 15.42 7.48
CA SER A 140 18.77 16.83 7.11
C SER A 140 19.30 17.06 5.70
N GLY A 141 20.19 16.17 5.21
CA GLY A 141 20.75 16.25 3.85
C GLY A 141 19.78 15.96 2.71
N CYS A 142 18.63 15.34 2.99
CA CYS A 142 17.62 15.00 1.97
C CYS A 142 16.20 15.44 2.32
N THR A 143 16.03 16.20 3.39
CA THR A 143 14.71 16.73 3.83
C THR A 143 13.96 17.46 2.71
N GLY A 144 14.69 18.16 1.82
CA GLY A 144 14.09 18.86 0.67
C GLY A 144 13.38 17.89 -0.30
N TYR A 145 13.99 16.75 -0.61
CA TYR A 145 13.40 15.73 -1.48
C TYR A 145 12.19 15.05 -0.81
N ILE A 146 12.31 14.74 0.49
CA ILE A 146 11.23 14.16 1.28
C ILE A 146 10.02 15.11 1.30
N ARG A 147 10.26 16.40 1.61
CA ARG A 147 9.23 17.43 1.61
C ARG A 147 8.53 17.54 0.25
N SER A 148 9.29 17.57 -0.84
CA SER A 148 8.73 17.68 -2.19
C SER A 148 7.83 16.50 -2.53
N ALA A 149 8.22 15.27 -2.15
CA ALA A 149 7.39 14.09 -2.35
C ALA A 149 6.10 14.16 -1.52
N ILE A 150 6.18 14.51 -0.24
CA ILE A 150 5.00 14.63 0.63
C ILE A 150 4.06 15.75 0.12
N LEU A 151 4.58 16.88 -0.31
CA LEU A 151 3.77 17.94 -0.91
C LEU A 151 3.07 17.49 -2.19
N LEU A 152 3.73 16.66 -3.01
CA LEU A 152 3.07 16.06 -4.18
C LEU A 152 1.89 15.18 -3.76
N ARG A 153 2.04 14.35 -2.71
CA ARG A 153 0.92 13.57 -2.18
C ARG A 153 -0.26 14.46 -1.78
N TYR A 154 -0.02 15.56 -1.07
CA TYR A 154 -1.08 16.48 -0.70
C TYR A 154 -1.77 17.12 -1.92
N ARG A 155 -1.02 17.42 -2.97
CA ARG A 155 -1.61 17.91 -4.24
C ARG A 155 -2.45 16.85 -4.94
N LEU A 156 -2.08 15.57 -4.83
CA LEU A 156 -2.82 14.43 -5.39
C LEU A 156 -3.97 13.96 -4.49
N PHE A 157 -4.15 14.54 -3.31
CA PHE A 157 -5.15 14.08 -2.34
C PHE A 157 -6.59 14.05 -2.90
N PRO A 158 -7.06 15.07 -3.66
CA PRO A 158 -8.39 14.99 -4.26
C PRO A 158 -8.52 13.84 -5.27
N TYR A 159 -7.48 13.57 -6.04
CA TYR A 159 -7.45 12.44 -6.97
C TYR A 159 -7.46 11.10 -6.22
N LEU A 160 -6.61 10.95 -5.20
CA LEU A 160 -6.61 9.76 -4.34
C LEU A 160 -7.99 9.54 -3.69
N TYR A 161 -8.65 10.60 -3.22
CA TYR A 161 -9.98 10.49 -2.62
C TYR A 161 -11.01 9.97 -3.64
N SER A 162 -10.96 10.43 -4.89
CA SER A 162 -11.80 9.92 -5.97
C SER A 162 -11.51 8.44 -6.28
N LEU A 163 -10.23 8.02 -6.22
CA LEU A 163 -9.85 6.62 -6.39
C LEU A 163 -10.34 5.75 -5.22
N MET A 164 -10.32 6.28 -4.00
CA MET A 164 -10.89 5.61 -2.81
C MET A 164 -12.40 5.40 -2.96
N GLU A 165 -13.13 6.41 -3.44
CA GLU A 165 -14.56 6.30 -3.74
C GLU A 165 -14.83 5.26 -4.84
N ARG A 166 -14.03 5.28 -5.92
CA ARG A 166 -14.11 4.26 -6.96
C ARG A 166 -13.88 2.85 -6.40
N ALA A 167 -12.85 2.68 -5.59
CA ALA A 167 -12.55 1.39 -4.95
C ALA A 167 -13.70 0.94 -4.02
N HIS A 168 -14.30 1.86 -3.27
CA HIS A 168 -15.45 1.57 -2.40
C HIS A 168 -16.68 1.09 -3.18
N THR A 169 -16.98 1.73 -4.29
CA THR A 169 -18.21 1.45 -5.08
C THR A 169 -18.04 0.28 -6.03
N THR A 170 -16.84 0.03 -6.56
CA THR A 170 -16.60 -0.95 -7.63
C THR A 170 -15.68 -2.09 -7.23
N GLY A 171 -14.92 -1.98 -6.13
CA GLY A 171 -13.88 -2.94 -5.75
C GLY A 171 -12.59 -2.85 -6.57
N LEU A 172 -12.48 -1.89 -7.51
CA LEU A 172 -11.30 -1.75 -8.36
C LEU A 172 -10.06 -1.33 -7.57
N PRO A 173 -8.86 -1.79 -7.96
CA PRO A 173 -7.62 -1.39 -7.32
C PRO A 173 -7.34 0.11 -7.50
N ILE A 174 -6.65 0.71 -6.53
CA ILE A 174 -6.17 2.09 -6.60
C ILE A 174 -4.80 2.14 -7.27
N MET A 175 -3.92 1.20 -6.92
CA MET A 175 -2.67 0.93 -7.62
C MET A 175 -2.92 -0.26 -8.55
N GLU A 176 -2.87 -0.02 -9.85
CA GLU A 176 -3.21 -1.01 -10.87
C GLU A 176 -1.92 -1.56 -11.50
N PRO A 177 -1.66 -2.88 -11.42
CA PRO A 177 -0.54 -3.48 -12.14
C PRO A 177 -0.62 -3.19 -13.64
N MET A 178 0.53 -3.05 -14.29
CA MET A 178 0.58 -2.78 -15.74
C MET A 178 -0.18 -3.83 -16.55
N CYS A 179 -0.07 -5.11 -16.18
CA CYS A 179 -0.81 -6.20 -16.84
C CYS A 179 -2.34 -6.12 -16.64
N TYR A 180 -2.81 -5.45 -15.58
CA TYR A 180 -4.24 -5.21 -15.38
C TYR A 180 -4.72 -4.03 -16.23
N ALA A 181 -3.99 -2.92 -16.23
CA ALA A 181 -4.36 -1.72 -16.95
C ALA A 181 -4.25 -1.89 -18.49
N PHE A 182 -3.28 -2.70 -18.95
CA PHE A 182 -2.96 -2.93 -20.37
C PHE A 182 -2.97 -4.43 -20.71
N GLN A 183 -4.13 -5.07 -20.55
CA GLN A 183 -4.30 -6.52 -20.68
C GLN A 183 -3.96 -7.08 -22.07
N ASN A 184 -4.03 -6.27 -23.12
CA ASN A 184 -3.75 -6.68 -24.48
C ASN A 184 -2.30 -6.47 -24.91
N ASP A 185 -1.46 -5.95 -24.01
CA ASP A 185 -0.05 -5.68 -24.25
C ASP A 185 0.84 -6.67 -23.43
N PRO A 186 1.38 -7.72 -24.06
CA PRO A 186 2.20 -8.73 -23.38
C PRO A 186 3.45 -8.16 -22.71
N ALA A 187 4.00 -7.03 -23.21
CA ALA A 187 5.16 -6.39 -22.59
C ALA A 187 4.87 -5.85 -21.18
N CYS A 188 3.60 -5.67 -20.83
CA CYS A 188 3.17 -5.24 -19.51
C CYS A 188 3.11 -6.37 -18.48
N TYR A 189 3.22 -7.65 -18.88
CA TYR A 189 3.00 -8.78 -17.97
C TYR A 189 4.17 -9.03 -17.02
N GLU A 190 5.37 -8.70 -17.43
CA GLU A 190 6.59 -8.88 -16.63
C GLU A 190 6.91 -7.64 -15.74
N ASP A 191 6.13 -6.57 -15.87
CA ASP A 191 6.40 -5.34 -15.12
C ASP A 191 5.72 -5.38 -13.73
N GLY A 192 6.47 -5.83 -12.73
CA GLY A 192 6.04 -5.86 -11.34
C GLY A 192 6.43 -4.63 -10.52
N ILE A 193 7.02 -3.59 -11.13
CA ILE A 193 7.57 -2.42 -10.43
C ILE A 193 6.83 -1.13 -10.80
N ASN A 194 6.47 -0.96 -12.07
CA ASN A 194 5.64 0.15 -12.49
C ASN A 194 4.16 -0.18 -12.27
N PHE A 195 3.36 0.84 -12.15
CA PHE A 195 1.92 0.68 -11.99
C PHE A 195 1.18 1.94 -12.44
N MET A 196 -0.09 1.79 -12.72
CA MET A 196 -0.99 2.92 -12.85
C MET A 196 -1.54 3.30 -11.48
N PHE A 197 -1.48 4.57 -11.12
CA PHE A 197 -2.19 5.13 -9.99
C PHE A 197 -3.53 5.66 -10.49
N GLY A 198 -4.56 4.86 -10.33
CA GLY A 198 -5.79 5.00 -11.07
C GLY A 198 -5.57 4.81 -12.58
N ASP A 199 -6.42 5.41 -13.38
CA ASP A 199 -6.41 5.32 -14.84
C ASP A 199 -5.57 6.39 -15.55
N SER A 200 -4.99 7.34 -14.81
CA SER A 200 -4.43 8.55 -15.41
C SER A 200 -2.93 8.78 -15.15
N LEU A 201 -2.34 8.15 -14.14
CA LEU A 201 -0.94 8.39 -13.77
C LEU A 201 -0.13 7.08 -13.81
N LEU A 202 0.82 6.99 -14.74
CA LEU A 202 1.83 5.93 -14.71
C LEU A 202 2.94 6.32 -13.73
N VAL A 203 3.19 5.45 -12.76
CA VAL A 203 4.23 5.62 -11.74
C VAL A 203 5.42 4.75 -12.07
N ALA A 204 6.53 5.38 -12.46
CA ALA A 204 7.78 4.73 -12.78
C ALA A 204 8.72 4.77 -11.56
N ASN A 205 8.78 3.68 -10.80
CA ASN A 205 9.53 3.62 -9.55
C ASN A 205 11.04 3.45 -9.76
N VAL A 206 11.85 4.13 -8.98
CA VAL A 206 13.30 3.89 -8.91
C VAL A 206 13.58 3.06 -7.67
N VAL A 207 13.95 1.80 -7.87
CA VAL A 207 14.12 0.78 -6.82
C VAL A 207 15.53 0.19 -6.76
N GLU A 208 16.48 0.80 -7.48
CA GLU A 208 17.89 0.42 -7.48
C GLU A 208 18.73 1.54 -6.87
N LYS A 209 19.64 1.16 -5.96
CA LYS A 209 20.57 2.09 -5.33
C LYS A 209 21.46 2.78 -6.36
N GLY A 210 21.58 4.10 -6.25
CA GLY A 210 22.45 4.92 -7.11
C GLY A 210 21.97 5.05 -8.56
N ALA A 211 20.81 4.55 -8.90
CA ALA A 211 20.26 4.66 -10.26
C ALA A 211 19.98 6.11 -10.63
N LYS A 212 20.57 6.56 -11.73
CA LYS A 212 20.38 7.91 -12.30
C LYS A 212 19.47 7.90 -13.53
N ILE A 213 19.36 6.75 -14.18
CA ILE A 213 18.59 6.54 -15.41
C ILE A 213 17.93 5.16 -15.30
N ARG A 214 16.73 5.06 -15.79
CA ARG A 214 16.05 3.79 -16.05
C ARG A 214 15.21 3.89 -17.31
N SER A 215 15.08 2.76 -18.02
CA SER A 215 14.12 2.63 -19.12
C SER A 215 12.74 2.31 -18.54
N VAL A 216 11.72 2.92 -19.13
CA VAL A 216 10.31 2.67 -18.79
C VAL A 216 9.59 2.34 -20.10
N TYR A 217 8.92 1.20 -20.11
CA TYR A 217 8.05 0.86 -21.22
C TYR A 217 6.76 1.66 -21.13
N LEU A 218 6.36 2.29 -22.21
CA LEU A 218 5.09 2.98 -22.35
C LEU A 218 4.18 2.16 -23.24
N PRO A 219 3.06 1.62 -22.72
CA PRO A 219 2.18 0.74 -23.48
C PRO A 219 1.59 1.40 -24.73
N GLU A 220 1.40 0.62 -25.77
CA GLU A 220 0.79 1.09 -27.00
C GLU A 220 -0.70 1.45 -26.83
N GLY A 221 -1.21 2.28 -27.74
CA GLY A 221 -2.62 2.68 -27.75
C GLY A 221 -2.99 3.83 -26.82
N SER A 222 -2.01 4.34 -26.06
CA SER A 222 -2.20 5.50 -25.16
C SER A 222 -1.20 6.61 -25.47
N ALA A 223 -1.57 7.85 -25.19
CA ALA A 223 -0.65 8.98 -25.27
C ALA A 223 -0.13 9.32 -23.87
N PHE A 224 1.18 9.39 -23.73
CA PHE A 224 1.82 9.72 -22.45
C PHE A 224 2.39 11.14 -22.49
N TYR A 225 2.31 11.79 -21.33
CA TYR A 225 2.81 13.15 -21.13
C TYR A 225 3.64 13.18 -19.85
N ASP A 226 4.77 13.88 -19.89
CA ASP A 226 5.51 14.14 -18.67
C ASP A 226 4.67 14.96 -17.67
N PHE A 227 4.60 14.47 -16.45
CA PHE A 227 3.71 15.05 -15.41
C PHE A 227 4.08 16.49 -15.07
N TYR A 228 5.36 16.86 -15.17
CA TYR A 228 5.86 18.18 -14.77
C TYR A 228 5.91 19.14 -15.96
N THR A 229 6.45 18.72 -17.10
CA THR A 229 6.60 19.57 -18.29
C THR A 229 5.34 19.62 -19.14
N ARG A 230 4.49 18.60 -19.04
CA ARG A 230 3.29 18.37 -19.87
C ARG A 230 3.59 18.14 -21.35
N GLU A 231 4.84 17.88 -21.68
CA GLU A 231 5.25 17.53 -23.03
C GLU A 231 4.85 16.09 -23.32
N ARG A 232 4.46 15.83 -24.55
CA ARG A 232 4.16 14.48 -25.02
C ARG A 232 5.46 13.68 -25.13
N ILE A 233 5.43 12.47 -24.61
CA ILE A 233 6.52 11.49 -24.69
C ILE A 233 6.29 10.60 -25.89
#